data_11072b16fb3583bd5102b7a157cf7834
#
_entry.id   11072b16fb3583bd5102b7a157cf7834
#
_cell.length_a   1.000
_cell.length_b   1.000
_cell.length_c   1.000
_cell.angle_alpha   90.00
_cell.angle_beta   90.00
_cell.angle_gamma   90.00
#
_symmetry.space_group_name_H-M   'P 1'
#
loop_
_entity.id
_entity.type
_entity.pdbx_description
1 polymer ?
#
loop_
_entity_poly.entity_id
_entity_poly.type
_entity_poly.pdbx_seq_one_letter_code
_entity_poly.pdbx_strand_id
1 'polypeptide(L)'
;MSKIPVMLSIRGTQNYQDQEPEVIELTTEGTLEKQKEVWEISYEESDLTGLAGVTTTFRVGPRGVVLKRTGAIENQMIFMEGRKHESLYRLDFGALMLTVMATKVESNVTETGGTVDIHYNIEIEDTNAGMVEYHIVVSPC
;
A
#
# COMPACT_ATOMS: atom_id res chain seq x y z
N MET A 1 -13.16 -18.71 -1.33
CA MET A 1 -12.70 -18.17 -2.62
C MET A 1 -11.25 -18.52 -2.83
N SER A 2 -10.91 -18.85 -4.06
CA SER A 2 -9.54 -19.24 -4.38
C SER A 2 -8.66 -18.03 -4.57
N LYS A 3 -7.41 -18.14 -4.13
CA LYS A 3 -6.40 -17.13 -4.44
C LYS A 3 -5.87 -17.37 -5.84
N ILE A 4 -5.77 -16.30 -6.60
CA ILE A 4 -5.27 -16.36 -7.97
C ILE A 4 -3.82 -15.86 -7.96
N PRO A 5 -2.87 -16.64 -8.48
CA PRO A 5 -1.51 -16.13 -8.59
C PRO A 5 -1.45 -15.02 -9.65
N VAL A 6 -0.77 -13.93 -9.29
CA VAL A 6 -0.65 -12.78 -10.17
C VAL A 6 0.77 -12.25 -10.15
N MET A 7 1.09 -11.45 -11.17
CA MET A 7 2.31 -10.67 -11.21
C MET A 7 1.96 -9.23 -10.89
N LEU A 8 2.70 -8.64 -9.97
CA LEU A 8 2.49 -7.27 -9.52
C LEU A 8 3.64 -6.39 -9.98
N SER A 9 3.30 -5.26 -10.59
CA SER A 9 4.24 -4.21 -10.87
C SER A 9 3.85 -3.02 -10.00
N ILE A 10 4.73 -2.64 -9.09
CA ILE A 10 4.46 -1.61 -8.09
C ILE A 10 5.46 -0.48 -8.27
N ARG A 11 4.94 0.72 -8.45
CA ARG A 11 5.75 1.92 -8.51
C ARG A 11 5.35 2.84 -7.38
N GLY A 12 6.29 3.13 -6.48
CA GLY A 12 6.09 4.06 -5.38
C GLY A 12 6.96 5.28 -5.59
N THR A 13 6.36 6.46 -5.53
CA THR A 13 7.08 7.72 -5.62
C THR A 13 6.90 8.45 -4.29
N GLN A 14 8.02 8.83 -3.67
CA GLN A 14 8.03 9.51 -2.38
C GLN A 14 8.65 10.88 -2.55
N ASN A 15 7.89 11.92 -2.19
CA ASN A 15 8.34 13.31 -2.23
C ASN A 15 8.37 13.83 -0.80
N TYR A 16 9.49 13.67 -0.13
CA TYR A 16 9.67 14.20 1.21
C TYR A 16 10.23 15.62 1.16
N GLN A 17 9.84 16.42 2.13
CA GLN A 17 10.28 17.80 2.24
C GLN A 17 11.82 17.88 2.30
N ASP A 18 12.41 18.80 1.53
CA ASP A 18 13.87 19.01 1.46
C ASP A 18 14.69 17.85 0.92
N GLN A 19 14.03 16.90 0.23
CA GLN A 19 14.72 15.78 -0.40
C GLN A 19 14.29 15.65 -1.86
N GLU A 20 15.16 15.03 -2.67
CA GLU A 20 14.77 14.72 -4.03
C GLU A 20 13.73 13.59 -4.04
N PRO A 21 12.79 13.61 -4.99
CA PRO A 21 11.84 12.53 -5.10
C PRO A 21 12.53 11.18 -5.28
N GLU A 22 12.05 10.18 -4.56
CA GLU A 22 12.56 8.82 -4.65
C GLU A 22 11.51 7.95 -5.33
N VAL A 23 11.92 7.19 -6.33
CA VAL A 23 11.05 6.27 -7.04
C VAL A 23 11.54 4.85 -6.79
N ILE A 24 10.63 4.01 -6.31
CA ILE A 24 10.91 2.59 -6.11
C ILE A 24 10.01 1.81 -7.07
N GLU A 25 10.61 0.93 -7.86
CA GLU A 25 9.89 0.05 -8.75
C GLU A 25 10.16 -1.39 -8.36
N LEU A 26 9.10 -2.18 -8.29
CA LEU A 26 9.17 -3.57 -7.87
C LEU A 26 8.26 -4.40 -8.77
N THR A 27 8.79 -5.52 -9.26
CA THR A 27 7.98 -6.55 -9.92
C THR A 27 8.09 -7.81 -9.08
N THR A 28 6.95 -8.33 -8.64
CA THR A 28 6.94 -9.48 -7.76
C THR A 28 5.71 -10.34 -8.00
N GLU A 29 5.80 -11.58 -7.61
CA GLU A 29 4.64 -12.46 -7.60
C GLU A 29 3.81 -12.18 -6.37
N GLY A 30 2.50 -12.31 -6.52
CA GLY A 30 1.57 -12.14 -5.42
C GLY A 30 0.31 -12.95 -5.65
N THR A 31 -0.70 -12.68 -4.84
CA THR A 31 -2.00 -13.32 -4.96
C THR A 31 -3.11 -12.30 -5.02
N LEU A 32 -4.18 -12.67 -5.71
CA LEU A 32 -5.40 -11.88 -5.82
C LEU A 32 -6.55 -12.74 -5.36
N GLU A 33 -7.34 -12.24 -4.43
CA GLU A 33 -8.50 -12.97 -3.91
C GLU A 33 -9.69 -12.04 -3.79
N LYS A 34 -10.84 -12.49 -4.27
CA LYS A 34 -12.07 -11.73 -4.09
C LYS A 34 -12.79 -12.17 -2.82
N GLN A 35 -13.15 -11.22 -1.97
CA GLN A 35 -13.93 -11.45 -0.75
C GLN A 35 -15.11 -10.48 -0.75
N LYS A 36 -16.29 -10.96 -1.12
CA LYS A 36 -17.50 -10.15 -1.27
C LYS A 36 -17.25 -9.01 -2.28
N GLU A 37 -17.27 -7.76 -1.85
CA GLU A 37 -17.05 -6.60 -2.72
C GLU A 37 -15.61 -6.10 -2.70
N VAL A 38 -14.72 -6.82 -2.05
CA VAL A 38 -13.33 -6.40 -1.84
C VAL A 38 -12.38 -7.34 -2.56
N TRP A 39 -11.37 -6.77 -3.20
CA TRP A 39 -10.26 -7.54 -3.77
C TRP A 39 -9.06 -7.41 -2.84
N GLU A 40 -8.45 -8.53 -2.49
CA GLU A 40 -7.23 -8.54 -1.70
C GLU A 40 -6.04 -8.90 -2.59
N ILE A 41 -5.05 -8.01 -2.58
CA ILE A 41 -3.80 -8.17 -3.32
C ILE A 41 -2.71 -8.32 -2.28
N SER A 42 -2.04 -9.46 -2.24
CA SER A 42 -1.02 -9.75 -1.23
C SER A 42 0.29 -10.15 -1.87
N TYR A 43 1.39 -9.72 -1.28
CA TYR A 43 2.72 -10.16 -1.68
C TYR A 43 3.67 -10.10 -0.50
N GLU A 44 4.75 -10.86 -0.61
CA GLU A 44 5.80 -10.86 0.40
C GLU A 44 6.85 -9.83 0.04
N GLU A 45 7.20 -8.98 0.99
CA GLU A 45 8.25 -7.99 0.81
C GLU A 45 9.61 -8.69 0.81
N SER A 46 10.63 -8.00 0.32
CA SER A 46 11.96 -8.55 0.19
C SER A 46 12.99 -7.53 0.66
N ASP A 47 14.28 -7.92 0.58
CA ASP A 47 15.38 -7.02 0.89
C ASP A 47 15.41 -5.79 -0.04
N LEU A 48 14.84 -5.92 -1.25
CA LEU A 48 14.79 -4.81 -2.21
C LEU A 48 14.02 -3.60 -1.67
N THR A 49 12.97 -3.86 -0.89
CA THR A 49 12.16 -2.80 -0.30
C THR A 49 12.59 -2.47 1.13
N GLY A 50 13.55 -3.23 1.67
CA GLY A 50 13.97 -3.08 3.07
C GLY A 50 12.99 -3.65 4.07
N LEU A 51 12.01 -4.42 3.61
CA LEU A 51 10.92 -4.94 4.45
C LEU A 51 10.87 -6.47 4.46
N ALA A 52 12.03 -7.14 4.33
CA ALA A 52 12.08 -8.60 4.37
C ALA A 52 11.39 -9.13 5.63
N GLY A 53 10.57 -10.17 5.49
CA GLY A 53 9.81 -10.73 6.61
C GLY A 53 8.46 -10.07 6.82
N VAL A 54 8.05 -9.18 5.93
CA VAL A 54 6.75 -8.48 6.00
C VAL A 54 5.87 -8.95 4.85
N THR A 55 4.61 -9.23 5.15
CA THR A 55 3.59 -9.49 4.12
C THR A 55 2.74 -8.24 3.98
N THR A 56 2.62 -7.74 2.75
CA THR A 56 1.85 -6.54 2.44
C THR A 56 0.57 -6.96 1.71
N THR A 57 -0.57 -6.46 2.19
CA THR A 57 -1.87 -6.73 1.61
C THR A 57 -2.59 -5.42 1.35
N PHE A 58 -3.10 -5.25 0.12
CA PHE A 58 -3.98 -4.15 -0.25
C PHE A 58 -5.40 -4.69 -0.37
N ARG A 59 -6.31 -4.18 0.45
CA ARG A 59 -7.72 -4.50 0.33
C ARG A 59 -8.40 -3.39 -0.44
N VAL A 60 -8.81 -3.71 -1.67
CA VAL A 60 -9.36 -2.73 -2.60
C VAL A 60 -10.88 -2.88 -2.64
N GLY A 61 -11.56 -1.89 -2.12
CA GLY A 61 -13.01 -1.87 -2.05
C GLY A 61 -13.61 -0.66 -2.75
N PRO A 62 -14.95 -0.57 -2.79
CA PRO A 62 -15.62 0.53 -3.48
C PRO A 62 -15.45 1.89 -2.80
N ARG A 63 -15.07 1.90 -1.52
CA ARG A 63 -14.93 3.15 -0.76
C ARG A 63 -13.49 3.58 -0.53
N GLY A 64 -12.54 2.73 -0.84
CA GLY A 64 -11.14 3.05 -0.60
C GLY A 64 -10.28 1.82 -0.58
N VAL A 65 -9.05 2.00 -0.12
CA VAL A 65 -8.06 0.94 -0.05
C VAL A 65 -7.47 0.89 1.36
N VAL A 66 -7.33 -0.33 1.89
CA VAL A 66 -6.65 -0.55 3.16
C VAL A 66 -5.32 -1.23 2.86
N LEU A 67 -4.23 -0.61 3.29
CA LEU A 67 -2.90 -1.20 3.24
C LEU A 67 -2.60 -1.81 4.60
N LYS A 68 -2.30 -3.10 4.62
CA LYS A 68 -1.96 -3.81 5.85
C LYS A 68 -0.62 -4.50 5.69
N ARG A 69 0.26 -4.31 6.67
CA ARG A 69 1.54 -5.00 6.75
C ARG A 69 1.58 -5.83 8.03
N THR A 70 2.03 -7.07 7.91
CA THR A 70 2.15 -7.99 9.04
C THR A 70 3.50 -8.69 8.98
N GLY A 71 3.94 -9.23 10.11
CA GLY A 71 5.22 -9.91 10.23
C GLY A 71 6.20 -9.07 11.05
N ALA A 72 7.40 -8.84 10.50
CA ALA A 72 8.44 -8.06 11.20
C ALA A 72 7.99 -6.63 11.51
N ILE A 73 7.07 -6.09 10.71
CA ILE A 73 6.48 -4.77 10.94
C ILE A 73 4.97 -4.94 10.90
N GLU A 74 4.27 -4.31 11.82
CA GLU A 74 2.80 -4.30 11.80
C GLU A 74 2.31 -2.87 11.62
N ASN A 75 1.46 -2.67 10.61
CA ASN A 75 0.92 -1.37 10.28
C ASN A 75 -0.36 -1.54 9.47
N GLN A 76 -1.27 -0.59 9.62
CA GLN A 76 -2.48 -0.54 8.80
C GLN A 76 -2.78 0.91 8.48
N MET A 77 -2.96 1.20 7.20
CA MET A 77 -3.34 2.53 6.74
C MET A 77 -4.61 2.42 5.90
N ILE A 78 -5.54 3.33 6.12
CA ILE A 78 -6.79 3.37 5.38
C ILE A 78 -6.78 4.61 4.50
N PHE A 79 -6.98 4.40 3.19
CA PHE A 79 -6.99 5.47 2.20
C PHE A 79 -8.41 5.66 1.68
N MET A 80 -9.00 6.79 2.05
CA MET A 80 -10.29 7.24 1.53
C MET A 80 -10.11 8.69 1.12
N GLU A 81 -10.47 9.02 -0.12
CA GLU A 81 -10.26 10.37 -0.62
C GLU A 81 -10.85 11.44 0.30
N GLY A 82 -10.01 12.43 0.63
CA GLY A 82 -10.41 13.55 1.47
C GLY A 82 -10.51 13.26 2.95
N ARG A 83 -10.14 12.06 3.40
CA ARG A 83 -10.21 11.69 4.81
C ARG A 83 -8.85 11.40 5.41
N LYS A 84 -8.65 11.88 6.62
CA LYS A 84 -7.45 11.57 7.40
C LYS A 84 -7.67 10.27 8.17
N HIS A 85 -6.61 9.47 8.27
CA HIS A 85 -6.59 8.26 9.06
C HIS A 85 -5.31 8.21 9.88
N GLU A 86 -5.44 7.97 11.19
CA GLU A 86 -4.31 7.84 12.09
C GLU A 86 -4.08 6.37 12.40
N SER A 87 -2.81 5.95 12.43
CA SER A 87 -2.44 4.60 12.77
C SER A 87 -1.11 4.57 13.51
N LEU A 88 -0.90 3.51 14.27
CA LEU A 88 0.39 3.25 14.90
C LEU A 88 1.24 2.38 13.98
N TYR A 89 2.44 2.84 13.71
CA TYR A 89 3.44 2.07 12.98
C TYR A 89 4.36 1.43 14.01
N ARG A 90 4.20 0.13 14.22
CA ARG A 90 4.91 -0.60 15.26
C ARG A 90 6.22 -1.15 14.76
N LEU A 91 7.27 -0.84 15.51
CA LEU A 91 8.63 -1.31 15.25
C LEU A 91 9.12 -2.04 16.51
N ASP A 92 10.23 -2.78 16.37
CA ASP A 92 10.80 -3.53 17.50
C ASP A 92 11.17 -2.65 18.69
N PHE A 93 11.54 -1.40 18.42
CA PHE A 93 11.99 -0.46 19.46
C PHE A 93 10.93 0.55 19.89
N GLY A 94 9.69 0.42 19.39
CA GLY A 94 8.63 1.36 19.76
C GLY A 94 7.59 1.53 18.68
N ALA A 95 6.85 2.63 18.73
CA ALA A 95 5.79 2.93 17.78
C ALA A 95 5.81 4.39 17.40
N LEU A 96 5.42 4.67 16.16
CA LEU A 96 5.25 6.02 15.64
C LEU A 96 3.79 6.23 15.23
N MET A 97 3.27 7.42 15.49
CA MET A 97 1.94 7.79 15.01
C MET A 97 2.04 8.30 13.58
N LEU A 98 1.34 7.64 12.67
CA LEU A 98 1.25 8.06 11.28
C LEU A 98 -0.14 8.58 10.98
N THR A 99 -0.22 9.71 10.28
CA THR A 99 -1.48 10.23 9.78
C THR A 99 -1.39 10.32 8.27
N VAL A 100 -2.33 9.69 7.59
CA VAL A 100 -2.39 9.73 6.12
C VAL A 100 -3.68 10.40 5.68
N MET A 101 -3.59 11.15 4.59
CA MET A 101 -4.77 11.73 3.95
C MET A 101 -4.67 11.49 2.45
N ALA A 102 -5.56 10.65 1.94
CA ALA A 102 -5.56 10.33 0.52
C ALA A 102 -6.16 11.48 -0.28
N THR A 103 -5.45 11.89 -1.33
CA THR A 103 -5.93 12.90 -2.27
C THR A 103 -6.47 12.26 -3.53
N LYS A 104 -6.08 11.00 -3.80
CA LYS A 104 -6.59 10.24 -4.94
C LYS A 104 -6.59 8.76 -4.59
N VAL A 105 -7.72 8.09 -4.82
CA VAL A 105 -7.84 6.64 -4.72
C VAL A 105 -8.66 6.15 -5.90
N GLU A 106 -8.03 5.46 -6.84
CA GLU A 106 -8.69 4.90 -8.02
C GLU A 106 -8.31 3.44 -8.18
N SER A 107 -9.26 2.62 -8.57
CA SER A 107 -9.00 1.21 -8.80
C SER A 107 -9.97 0.66 -9.84
N ASN A 108 -9.47 -0.33 -10.60
CA ASN A 108 -10.30 -1.05 -11.57
C ASN A 108 -9.96 -2.53 -11.57
N VAL A 109 -9.73 -3.11 -10.39
CA VAL A 109 -9.33 -4.50 -10.25
C VAL A 109 -10.49 -5.43 -10.52
N THR A 110 -10.25 -6.44 -11.36
CA THR A 110 -11.18 -7.52 -11.67
C THR A 110 -10.47 -8.85 -11.53
N GLU A 111 -11.15 -9.95 -11.80
CA GLU A 111 -10.54 -11.29 -11.76
C GLU A 111 -9.41 -11.48 -12.78
N THR A 112 -9.33 -10.62 -13.79
CA THR A 112 -8.26 -10.65 -14.79
C THR A 112 -7.15 -9.63 -14.51
N GLY A 113 -7.18 -8.98 -13.35
CA GLY A 113 -6.19 -7.99 -12.95
C GLY A 113 -6.74 -6.58 -13.03
N GLY A 114 -5.85 -5.61 -13.13
CA GLY A 114 -6.23 -4.21 -13.21
C GLY A 114 -5.18 -3.30 -12.59
N THR A 115 -5.61 -2.11 -12.19
CA THR A 115 -4.70 -1.11 -11.61
C THR A 115 -5.28 -0.53 -10.33
N VAL A 116 -4.36 -0.07 -9.47
CA VAL A 116 -4.71 0.67 -8.26
C VAL A 116 -3.79 1.88 -8.18
N ASP A 117 -4.37 3.06 -8.01
CA ASP A 117 -3.64 4.31 -7.85
C ASP A 117 -4.03 4.96 -6.53
N ILE A 118 -3.02 5.26 -5.71
CA ILE A 118 -3.22 5.90 -4.41
C ILE A 118 -2.23 7.05 -4.29
N HIS A 119 -2.74 8.25 -4.05
CA HIS A 119 -1.90 9.42 -3.74
C HIS A 119 -2.30 9.92 -2.37
N TYR A 120 -1.32 10.13 -1.49
CA TYR A 120 -1.63 10.60 -0.14
C TYR A 120 -0.51 11.44 0.45
N ASN A 121 -0.91 12.28 1.40
CA ASN A 121 0.01 13.02 2.25
C ASN A 121 0.23 12.21 3.51
N ILE A 122 1.45 12.25 4.05
CA ILE A 122 1.78 11.54 5.28
C ILE A 122 2.36 12.52 6.32
N GLU A 123 1.89 12.38 7.55
CA GLU A 123 2.43 13.08 8.71
C GLU A 123 2.97 12.02 9.68
N ILE A 124 4.12 12.31 10.26
CA ILE A 124 4.73 11.45 11.29
C ILE A 124 4.80 12.28 12.56
N GLU A 125 4.14 11.80 13.63
CA GLU A 125 4.08 12.52 14.91
C GLU A 125 3.62 13.97 14.71
N ASP A 126 2.55 14.16 13.92
CA ASP A 126 1.95 15.46 13.60
C ASP A 126 2.84 16.41 12.78
N THR A 127 3.94 15.91 12.24
CA THR A 127 4.82 16.69 11.37
C THR A 127 4.67 16.21 9.93
N ASN A 128 4.40 17.13 9.01
CA ASN A 128 4.27 16.79 7.60
C ASN A 128 5.57 16.18 7.09
N ALA A 129 5.50 14.93 6.63
CA ALA A 129 6.66 14.21 6.11
C ALA A 129 6.72 14.23 4.59
N GLY A 130 5.60 14.50 3.90
CA GLY A 130 5.61 14.61 2.45
C GLY A 130 4.42 13.93 1.78
N MET A 131 4.61 13.60 0.50
CA MET A 131 3.59 12.98 -0.34
C MET A 131 4.09 11.66 -0.89
N VAL A 132 3.19 10.70 -1.02
CA VAL A 132 3.48 9.38 -1.57
C VAL A 132 2.46 9.06 -2.65
N GLU A 133 2.94 8.49 -3.75
CA GLU A 133 2.10 7.99 -4.84
C GLU A 133 2.41 6.53 -5.08
N TYR A 134 1.37 5.69 -5.07
CA TYR A 134 1.50 4.28 -5.45
C TYR A 134 0.73 4.02 -6.73
N HIS A 135 1.38 3.30 -7.64
CA HIS A 135 0.73 2.80 -8.85
C HIS A 135 1.00 1.29 -8.91
N ILE A 136 -0.05 0.50 -8.86
CA ILE A 136 0.04 -0.95 -8.84
C ILE A 136 -0.66 -1.50 -10.07
N VAL A 137 0.06 -2.32 -10.84
CA VAL A 137 -0.53 -3.05 -11.97
C VAL A 137 -0.57 -4.53 -11.60
N VAL A 138 -1.76 -5.12 -11.67
CA VAL A 138 -2.01 -6.52 -11.37
C VAL A 138 -2.23 -7.24 -12.69
N SER A 139 -1.41 -8.25 -12.98
CA SER A 139 -1.51 -9.02 -14.21
C SER A 139 -1.62 -10.51 -13.88
N PRO A 140 -2.39 -11.29 -14.65
CA PRO A 140 -2.41 -12.74 -14.45
C PRO A 140 -1.04 -13.36 -14.70
N CYS A 141 -0.74 -14.42 -13.98
CA CYS A 141 0.46 -15.22 -14.25
C CYS A 141 0.23 -16.17 -15.41
#